data_8a84eb47d0a39cd0cc545f7ec44285d0
#
_entry.id   8a84eb47d0a39cd0cc545f7ec44285d0
#
_cell.length_a   1.000
_cell.length_b   1.000
_cell.length_c   1.000
_cell.angle_alpha   90.00
_cell.angle_beta   90.00
_cell.angle_gamma   90.00
#
_symmetry.space_group_name_H-M   'P 1'
#
loop_
_entity.id
_entity.type
_entity.pdbx_description
1 polymer ?
#
loop_
_entity_poly.entity_id
_entity_poly.type
_entity_poly.pdbx_seq_one_letter_code
_entity_poly.pdbx_strand_id
1 'polypeptide(L)'
;MMKKLNHLLVAGIAILSAAPAVAAEAESCKAPKFSDVGWTDITATTALASLLLEKAGYQPQTTILSVPVTFQSLENGQIDIFLGNWMPLQEEARKPYLEGKKIEQAGINLENAKIGLAATGKDLGIKTYADIAKFKDQLGGKIYGIEAGSSANATIQSMIEKNNFDLKDFQLAESSEQAMLSQVQNAVRKDEPVVFFAWTPHPMNIRYKLTYLENGDNLFGPNDGAATVETLTRKGYAADCPNVSHFLSKLKFTTEMESTMMNMILNDGMEAKDAVTKWIKENPAQLDAWLDGFNTFDGKPALAEVKSGLGL
;
A
#
# COMPACT_ATOMS: atom_id res chain seq x y z
N MET A 1 2.91 -67.57 63.05
CA MET A 1 3.77 -66.72 62.23
C MET A 1 2.95 -66.13 61.06
N MET A 2 2.51 -64.89 61.22
CA MET A 2 1.71 -64.18 60.23
C MET A 2 2.58 -63.19 59.49
N LYS A 3 2.79 -63.35 58.10
CA LYS A 3 3.48 -62.44 57.28
C LYS A 3 2.52 -61.32 56.87
N LYS A 4 2.87 -60.07 57.23
CA LYS A 4 2.16 -58.87 56.79
C LYS A 4 2.68 -58.51 55.35
N LEU A 5 1.73 -58.44 54.43
CA LEU A 5 1.96 -58.01 53.06
C LEU A 5 1.73 -56.49 52.97
N ASN A 6 2.77 -55.71 52.78
CA ASN A 6 2.65 -54.25 52.56
C ASN A 6 2.36 -53.98 51.07
N HIS A 7 1.20 -53.40 50.77
CA HIS A 7 0.90 -52.85 49.44
C HIS A 7 1.39 -51.41 49.36
N LEU A 8 2.40 -51.14 48.55
CA LEU A 8 2.80 -49.80 48.15
C LEU A 8 1.83 -49.32 47.06
N LEU A 9 1.01 -48.31 47.36
CA LEU A 9 0.27 -47.53 46.35
C LEU A 9 1.23 -46.53 45.73
N VAL A 10 1.55 -46.71 44.47
CA VAL A 10 2.24 -45.68 43.63
C VAL A 10 1.16 -44.77 43.04
N ALA A 11 1.04 -43.56 43.61
CA ALA A 11 0.20 -42.48 43.01
C ALA A 11 0.94 -41.87 41.85
N GLY A 12 0.50 -42.18 40.65
CA GLY A 12 0.99 -41.51 39.41
C GLY A 12 0.45 -40.08 39.34
N ILE A 13 1.33 -39.09 39.46
CA ILE A 13 1.00 -37.69 39.23
C ILE A 13 1.01 -37.49 37.70
N ALA A 14 -0.17 -37.36 37.08
CA ALA A 14 -0.31 -36.90 35.70
C ALA A 14 -0.03 -35.39 35.64
N ILE A 15 1.13 -35.01 35.16
CA ILE A 15 1.45 -33.61 34.86
C ILE A 15 0.66 -33.25 33.57
N LEU A 16 -0.48 -32.57 33.71
CA LEU A 16 -1.15 -31.89 32.62
C LEU A 16 -0.24 -30.71 32.20
N SER A 17 0.43 -30.84 31.09
CA SER A 17 1.09 -29.74 30.42
C SER A 17 -0.03 -28.81 29.89
N ALA A 18 -0.35 -27.74 30.62
CA ALA A 18 -1.15 -26.65 30.08
C ALA A 18 -0.32 -25.95 29.02
N ALA A 19 -0.63 -26.16 27.72
CA ALA A 19 -0.13 -25.31 26.66
C ALA A 19 -0.58 -23.87 26.99
N PRO A 20 0.30 -22.86 26.87
CA PRO A 20 -0.14 -21.48 27.04
C PRO A 20 -1.25 -21.20 26.04
N ALA A 21 -2.46 -20.97 26.50
CA ALA A 21 -3.53 -20.45 25.69
C ALA A 21 -3.10 -19.02 25.30
N VAL A 22 -2.78 -18.78 24.01
CA VAL A 22 -2.64 -17.43 23.51
C VAL A 22 -3.99 -16.76 23.73
N ALA A 23 -3.99 -15.68 24.50
CA ALA A 23 -5.23 -14.96 24.77
C ALA A 23 -5.80 -14.42 23.45
N ALA A 24 -7.10 -14.55 23.24
CA ALA A 24 -7.80 -13.90 22.15
C ALA A 24 -7.51 -12.39 22.20
N GLU A 25 -7.38 -11.77 21.02
CA GLU A 25 -7.15 -10.33 20.96
C GLU A 25 -8.36 -9.54 21.50
N ALA A 26 -8.15 -8.30 21.92
CA ALA A 26 -9.21 -7.47 22.49
C ALA A 26 -10.36 -7.26 21.49
N GLU A 27 -11.62 -7.25 21.94
CA GLU A 27 -12.80 -7.06 21.08
C GLU A 27 -12.75 -5.75 20.30
N SER A 28 -12.09 -4.71 20.83
CA SER A 28 -11.83 -3.45 20.14
C SER A 28 -10.98 -3.59 18.86
N CYS A 29 -10.22 -4.67 18.74
CA CYS A 29 -9.36 -4.96 17.57
C CYS A 29 -10.06 -5.81 16.51
N LYS A 30 -11.29 -6.27 16.77
CA LYS A 30 -12.04 -7.14 15.85
C LYS A 30 -12.33 -6.49 14.51
N ALA A 31 -12.54 -5.18 14.49
CA ALA A 31 -12.89 -4.43 13.30
C ALA A 31 -11.82 -3.37 12.96
N PRO A 32 -10.61 -3.78 12.51
CA PRO A 32 -9.58 -2.83 12.13
C PRO A 32 -10.03 -1.96 10.96
N LYS A 33 -9.77 -0.65 11.06
CA LYS A 33 -10.24 0.37 10.11
C LYS A 33 -9.09 0.81 9.21
N PHE A 34 -9.21 0.55 7.92
CA PHE A 34 -8.25 0.93 6.90
C PHE A 34 -8.67 2.21 6.19
N SER A 35 -7.70 3.06 5.85
CA SER A 35 -7.86 4.05 4.80
C SER A 35 -7.37 3.51 3.46
N ASP A 36 -8.20 3.68 2.43
CA ASP A 36 -7.82 3.59 1.02
C ASP A 36 -7.86 5.01 0.44
N VAL A 37 -6.94 5.34 -0.44
CA VAL A 37 -6.85 6.67 -1.07
C VAL A 37 -7.27 6.65 -2.55
N GLY A 38 -7.77 5.49 -3.02
CA GLY A 38 -8.27 5.30 -4.38
C GLY A 38 -7.18 5.07 -5.42
N TRP A 39 -5.91 4.87 -5.01
CA TRP A 39 -4.86 4.40 -5.90
C TRP A 39 -4.92 2.88 -5.99
N THR A 40 -4.80 2.36 -7.21
CA THR A 40 -5.05 0.94 -7.45
C THR A 40 -4.07 0.02 -6.70
N ASP A 41 -2.82 0.44 -6.47
CA ASP A 41 -1.85 -0.28 -5.63
C ASP A 41 -2.34 -0.38 -4.17
N ILE A 42 -2.82 0.73 -3.60
CA ILE A 42 -3.29 0.77 -2.21
C ILE A 42 -4.65 0.07 -2.08
N THR A 43 -5.52 0.19 -3.08
CA THR A 43 -6.77 -0.57 -3.14
C THR A 43 -6.49 -2.08 -3.16
N ALA A 44 -5.51 -2.54 -3.95
CA ALA A 44 -5.13 -3.94 -4.01
C ALA A 44 -4.53 -4.45 -2.69
N THR A 45 -3.55 -3.74 -2.13
CA THR A 45 -2.88 -4.14 -0.88
C THR A 45 -3.82 -4.09 0.32
N THR A 46 -4.71 -3.10 0.39
CA THR A 46 -5.75 -2.99 1.42
C THR A 46 -6.79 -4.10 1.29
N ALA A 47 -7.23 -4.43 0.08
CA ALA A 47 -8.15 -5.53 -0.17
C ALA A 47 -7.54 -6.88 0.22
N LEU A 48 -6.24 -7.10 -0.07
CA LEU A 48 -5.51 -8.29 0.32
C LEU A 48 -5.41 -8.41 1.85
N ALA A 49 -4.97 -7.37 2.54
CA ALA A 49 -4.88 -7.34 3.99
C ALA A 49 -6.25 -7.60 4.65
N SER A 50 -7.30 -6.94 4.14
CA SER A 50 -8.68 -7.12 4.61
C SER A 50 -9.17 -8.53 4.39
N LEU A 51 -8.93 -9.13 3.22
CA LEU A 51 -9.33 -10.52 2.93
C LEU A 51 -8.68 -11.51 3.91
N LEU A 52 -7.37 -11.38 4.17
CA LEU A 52 -6.68 -12.28 5.09
C LEU A 52 -7.19 -12.13 6.53
N LEU A 53 -7.44 -10.91 6.97
CA LEU A 53 -8.05 -10.62 8.26
C LEU A 53 -9.48 -11.19 8.37
N GLU A 54 -10.32 -11.03 7.33
CA GLU A 54 -11.66 -11.65 7.29
C GLU A 54 -11.59 -13.17 7.46
N LYS A 55 -10.66 -13.82 6.75
CA LYS A 55 -10.47 -15.28 6.85
C LYS A 55 -9.92 -15.72 8.20
N ALA A 56 -9.27 -14.82 8.93
CA ALA A 56 -8.82 -15.03 10.30
C ALA A 56 -9.86 -14.64 11.36
N GLY A 57 -11.11 -14.30 10.97
CA GLY A 57 -12.21 -14.02 11.88
C GLY A 57 -12.36 -12.57 12.34
N TYR A 58 -11.60 -11.64 11.75
CA TYR A 58 -11.76 -10.20 11.94
C TYR A 58 -12.84 -9.64 11.02
N GLN A 59 -13.21 -8.38 11.23
CA GLN A 59 -14.23 -7.65 10.48
C GLN A 59 -13.65 -6.30 9.96
N PRO A 60 -12.63 -6.33 9.11
CA PRO A 60 -11.98 -5.11 8.65
C PRO A 60 -12.96 -4.19 7.91
N GLN A 61 -12.77 -2.88 8.07
CA GLN A 61 -13.54 -1.85 7.43
C GLN A 61 -12.59 -0.98 6.60
N THR A 62 -12.97 -0.64 5.38
CA THR A 62 -12.19 0.24 4.51
C THR A 62 -12.98 1.48 4.16
N THR A 63 -12.35 2.65 4.28
CA THR A 63 -12.94 3.94 3.92
C THR A 63 -12.03 4.64 2.93
N ILE A 64 -12.59 5.15 1.82
CA ILE A 64 -11.85 5.93 0.83
C ILE A 64 -11.76 7.38 1.33
N LEU A 65 -10.53 7.86 1.50
CA LEU A 65 -10.23 9.20 2.00
C LEU A 65 -9.12 9.85 1.15
N SER A 66 -9.03 11.17 1.14
CA SER A 66 -7.84 11.83 0.61
C SER A 66 -6.64 11.66 1.56
N VAL A 67 -5.41 11.81 1.06
CA VAL A 67 -4.19 11.68 1.89
C VAL A 67 -4.21 12.60 3.12
N PRO A 68 -4.53 13.89 3.03
CA PRO A 68 -4.62 14.76 4.21
C PRO A 68 -5.67 14.30 5.23
N VAL A 69 -6.84 13.85 4.75
CA VAL A 69 -7.92 13.33 5.62
C VAL A 69 -7.49 12.01 6.27
N THR A 70 -6.73 11.18 5.58
CA THR A 70 -6.17 9.94 6.14
C THR A 70 -5.26 10.21 7.33
N PHE A 71 -4.30 11.13 7.20
CA PHE A 71 -3.43 11.50 8.32
C PHE A 71 -4.20 12.07 9.52
N GLN A 72 -5.17 12.96 9.25
CA GLN A 72 -6.02 13.50 10.31
C GLN A 72 -6.87 12.41 10.97
N SER A 73 -7.39 11.46 10.21
CA SER A 73 -8.23 10.37 10.73
C SER A 73 -7.43 9.35 11.54
N LEU A 74 -6.16 9.10 11.18
CA LEU A 74 -5.21 8.33 12.01
C LEU A 74 -4.92 9.05 13.33
N GLU A 75 -4.66 10.37 13.30
CA GLU A 75 -4.45 11.18 14.51
C GLU A 75 -5.64 11.09 15.47
N ASN A 76 -6.85 11.16 14.94
CA ASN A 76 -8.09 11.18 15.72
C ASN A 76 -8.61 9.77 16.08
N GLY A 77 -7.94 8.68 15.63
CA GLY A 77 -8.36 7.30 15.87
C GLY A 77 -9.64 6.90 15.12
N GLN A 78 -10.02 7.63 14.08
CA GLN A 78 -11.15 7.28 13.21
C GLN A 78 -10.76 6.17 12.21
N ILE A 79 -9.49 6.13 11.83
CA ILE A 79 -8.82 5.09 11.06
C ILE A 79 -7.69 4.51 11.92
N ASP A 80 -7.43 3.22 11.77
CA ASP A 80 -6.38 2.51 12.51
C ASP A 80 -5.11 2.33 11.66
N ILE A 81 -5.26 2.09 10.34
CA ILE A 81 -4.21 1.58 9.46
C ILE A 81 -4.26 2.28 8.10
N PHE A 82 -3.08 2.64 7.58
CA PHE A 82 -2.88 3.12 6.21
C PHE A 82 -1.65 2.43 5.59
N LEU A 83 -1.85 1.73 4.47
CA LEU A 83 -0.80 0.97 3.78
C LEU A 83 -0.09 1.76 2.67
N GLY A 84 -0.48 3.02 2.44
CA GLY A 84 -0.11 3.80 1.26
C GLY A 84 0.76 5.03 1.52
N ASN A 85 1.61 5.02 2.56
CA ASN A 85 2.50 6.15 2.82
C ASN A 85 3.72 6.09 1.90
N TRP A 86 3.60 6.68 0.71
CA TRP A 86 4.66 6.75 -0.31
C TRP A 86 5.79 7.70 0.08
N MET A 87 6.99 7.17 0.23
CA MET A 87 8.17 7.90 0.68
C MET A 87 9.23 8.03 -0.42
N PRO A 88 9.90 9.18 -0.52
CA PRO A 88 9.84 10.36 0.39
C PRO A 88 8.73 11.37 0.04
N LEU A 89 7.88 11.09 -0.97
CA LEU A 89 6.90 12.05 -1.50
C LEU A 89 5.95 12.62 -0.44
N GLN A 90 5.52 11.80 0.54
CA GLN A 90 4.60 12.22 1.60
C GLN A 90 5.31 12.72 2.87
N GLU A 91 6.65 12.91 2.84
CA GLU A 91 7.41 13.31 4.05
C GLU A 91 6.87 14.59 4.67
N GLU A 92 6.70 15.65 3.88
CA GLU A 92 6.21 16.94 4.39
C GLU A 92 4.78 16.84 4.93
N ALA A 93 3.93 16.03 4.30
CA ALA A 93 2.54 15.85 4.72
C ALA A 93 2.41 15.07 6.03
N ARG A 94 3.24 14.03 6.25
CA ARG A 94 3.21 13.19 7.45
C ARG A 94 3.98 13.76 8.64
N LYS A 95 5.00 14.57 8.37
CA LYS A 95 5.95 15.09 9.37
C LYS A 95 5.31 15.67 10.63
N PRO A 96 4.30 16.56 10.55
CA PRO A 96 3.66 17.12 11.74
C PRO A 96 3.01 16.07 12.65
N TYR A 97 2.54 14.97 12.06
CA TYR A 97 1.89 13.88 12.78
C TYR A 97 2.90 12.95 13.46
N LEU A 98 4.01 12.63 12.80
CA LEU A 98 5.09 11.81 13.38
C LEU A 98 5.85 12.56 14.47
N GLU A 99 6.28 13.81 14.22
CA GLU A 99 6.97 14.64 15.22
C GLU A 99 6.07 14.91 16.43
N GLY A 100 4.77 15.10 16.20
CA GLY A 100 3.76 15.21 17.27
C GLY A 100 3.46 13.89 17.98
N LYS A 101 4.06 12.77 17.56
CA LYS A 101 3.77 11.41 18.07
C LYS A 101 2.28 11.09 18.05
N LYS A 102 1.59 11.49 16.98
CA LYS A 102 0.15 11.32 16.79
C LYS A 102 -0.19 10.10 15.96
N ILE A 103 0.75 9.68 15.09
CA ILE A 103 0.71 8.46 14.32
C ILE A 103 2.04 7.71 14.47
N GLU A 104 2.08 6.45 14.07
CA GLU A 104 3.25 5.58 14.18
C GLU A 104 3.53 4.90 12.83
N GLN A 105 4.82 4.73 12.52
CA GLN A 105 5.27 3.94 11.39
C GLN A 105 5.41 2.48 11.83
N ALA A 106 4.62 1.59 11.24
CA ALA A 106 4.66 0.16 11.53
C ALA A 106 5.72 -0.59 10.72
N GLY A 107 6.16 -0.04 9.59
CA GLY A 107 7.24 -0.60 8.77
C GLY A 107 7.11 -0.24 7.29
N ILE A 108 8.12 -0.62 6.50
CA ILE A 108 8.07 -0.54 5.04
C ILE A 108 7.36 -1.80 4.53
N ASN A 109 6.34 -1.64 3.69
CA ASN A 109 5.61 -2.76 3.08
C ASN A 109 6.01 -3.00 1.62
N LEU A 110 6.53 -1.98 0.90
CA LEU A 110 7.06 -2.10 -0.44
C LEU A 110 8.40 -1.37 -0.58
N GLU A 111 9.40 -2.06 -1.13
CA GLU A 111 10.70 -1.52 -1.51
C GLU A 111 10.83 -1.47 -3.05
N ASN A 112 11.87 -0.77 -3.53
CA ASN A 112 12.22 -0.68 -4.95
C ASN A 112 11.10 -0.08 -5.82
N ALA A 113 10.26 0.76 -5.23
CA ALA A 113 9.29 1.57 -5.96
C ALA A 113 9.96 2.75 -6.67
N LYS A 114 9.28 3.34 -7.63
CA LYS A 114 9.72 4.55 -8.34
C LYS A 114 8.54 5.45 -8.59
N ILE A 115 8.75 6.76 -8.47
CA ILE A 115 7.76 7.81 -8.77
C ILE A 115 8.42 8.96 -9.54
N GLY A 116 7.67 9.66 -10.36
CA GLY A 116 8.18 10.83 -11.08
C GLY A 116 7.31 11.23 -12.25
N LEU A 117 7.77 12.21 -13.01
CA LEU A 117 7.13 12.51 -14.29
C LEU A 117 7.64 11.55 -15.36
N ALA A 118 6.75 11.17 -16.26
CA ALA A 118 7.08 10.36 -17.43
C ALA A 118 6.46 10.96 -18.69
N ALA A 119 7.12 10.73 -19.82
CA ALA A 119 6.64 11.08 -21.15
C ALA A 119 6.26 9.82 -21.94
N THR A 120 5.22 9.90 -22.77
CA THR A 120 4.82 8.85 -23.71
C THR A 120 4.01 9.44 -24.89
N GLY A 121 3.47 8.59 -25.74
CA GLY A 121 2.80 8.96 -26.99
C GLY A 121 3.82 9.26 -28.08
N LYS A 122 3.66 10.39 -28.78
CA LYS A 122 4.62 10.81 -29.81
C LYS A 122 5.98 11.10 -29.18
N ASP A 123 7.01 10.43 -29.66
CA ASP A 123 8.38 10.64 -29.18
C ASP A 123 8.94 11.98 -29.70
N LEU A 124 9.06 12.94 -28.80
CA LEU A 124 9.68 14.23 -29.03
C LEU A 124 11.13 14.29 -28.49
N GLY A 125 11.66 13.19 -27.94
CA GLY A 125 12.96 13.15 -27.27
C GLY A 125 12.98 13.79 -25.89
N ILE A 126 11.84 13.89 -25.21
CA ILE A 126 11.74 14.39 -23.83
C ILE A 126 12.33 13.32 -22.89
N LYS A 127 13.48 13.61 -22.28
CA LYS A 127 14.20 12.69 -21.39
C LYS A 127 14.46 13.27 -20.00
N THR A 128 14.47 14.60 -19.89
CA THR A 128 14.76 15.30 -18.65
C THR A 128 13.63 16.26 -18.30
N TYR A 129 13.56 16.70 -17.06
CA TYR A 129 12.60 17.72 -16.62
C TYR A 129 12.79 19.03 -17.41
N ALA A 130 14.05 19.40 -17.73
CA ALA A 130 14.37 20.61 -18.51
C ALA A 130 13.93 20.51 -19.99
N ASP A 131 13.63 19.32 -20.51
CA ASP A 131 13.12 19.17 -21.86
C ASP A 131 11.64 19.54 -21.98
N ILE A 132 10.87 19.45 -20.90
CA ILE A 132 9.41 19.69 -20.92
C ILE A 132 9.09 21.05 -21.51
N ALA A 133 9.77 22.11 -21.06
CA ALA A 133 9.51 23.50 -21.48
C ALA A 133 9.73 23.72 -22.98
N LYS A 134 10.66 22.96 -23.61
CA LYS A 134 10.97 23.06 -25.03
C LYS A 134 9.80 22.65 -25.96
N PHE A 135 8.87 21.83 -25.42
CA PHE A 135 7.74 21.25 -26.14
C PHE A 135 6.40 21.73 -25.62
N LYS A 136 6.35 22.94 -25.00
CA LYS A 136 5.14 23.49 -24.41
C LYS A 136 3.93 23.43 -25.34
N ASP A 137 4.09 23.88 -26.60
CA ASP A 137 2.96 23.94 -27.54
C ASP A 137 2.45 22.54 -27.91
N GLN A 138 3.34 21.58 -28.09
CA GLN A 138 3.00 20.20 -28.42
C GLN A 138 2.35 19.48 -27.22
N LEU A 139 2.76 19.82 -26.00
CA LEU A 139 2.17 19.32 -24.75
C LEU A 139 0.90 20.08 -24.33
N GLY A 140 0.51 21.12 -25.09
CA GLY A 140 -0.62 21.99 -24.74
C GLY A 140 -0.43 22.74 -23.42
N GLY A 141 0.82 22.93 -22.99
CA GLY A 141 1.17 23.57 -21.71
C GLY A 141 0.65 22.83 -20.48
N LYS A 142 0.51 21.50 -20.52
CA LYS A 142 -0.08 20.70 -19.43
C LYS A 142 0.85 19.59 -18.95
N ILE A 143 0.81 19.37 -17.63
CA ILE A 143 1.34 18.18 -16.97
C ILE A 143 0.16 17.52 -16.27
N TYR A 144 -0.07 16.23 -16.55
CA TYR A 144 -1.22 15.52 -15.97
C TYR A 144 -0.83 14.89 -14.64
N GLY A 145 -1.60 15.25 -13.60
CA GLY A 145 -1.49 14.72 -12.25
C GLY A 145 -2.65 13.80 -11.89
N ILE A 146 -2.69 13.44 -10.63
CA ILE A 146 -3.72 12.60 -10.03
C ILE A 146 -4.72 13.46 -9.23
N GLU A 147 -5.33 12.93 -8.16
CA GLU A 147 -6.37 13.66 -7.41
C GLU A 147 -5.82 14.87 -6.66
N ALA A 148 -6.69 15.86 -6.47
CA ALA A 148 -6.40 17.04 -5.68
C ALA A 148 -6.02 16.67 -4.24
N GLY A 149 -5.02 17.35 -3.70
CA GLY A 149 -4.49 17.11 -2.36
C GLY A 149 -3.46 15.99 -2.26
N SER A 150 -3.12 15.31 -3.37
CA SER A 150 -2.00 14.38 -3.39
C SER A 150 -0.66 15.13 -3.29
N SER A 151 0.33 14.49 -2.63
CA SER A 151 1.68 15.06 -2.54
C SER A 151 2.37 15.16 -3.90
N ALA A 152 1.99 14.28 -4.86
CA ALA A 152 2.46 14.36 -6.24
C ALA A 152 2.04 15.66 -6.91
N ASN A 153 0.75 16.00 -6.84
CA ASN A 153 0.22 17.25 -7.38
C ASN A 153 0.84 18.47 -6.69
N ALA A 154 1.01 18.43 -5.36
CA ALA A 154 1.67 19.50 -4.62
C ALA A 154 3.11 19.73 -5.11
N THR A 155 3.86 18.66 -5.39
CA THR A 155 5.22 18.76 -5.94
C THR A 155 5.21 19.35 -7.35
N ILE A 156 4.33 18.88 -8.25
CA ILE A 156 4.21 19.42 -9.61
C ILE A 156 3.81 20.91 -9.57
N GLN A 157 2.82 21.25 -8.76
CA GLN A 157 2.38 22.64 -8.61
C GLN A 157 3.49 23.52 -8.10
N SER A 158 4.26 23.07 -7.10
CA SER A 158 5.42 23.80 -6.59
C SER A 158 6.51 24.00 -7.67
N MET A 159 6.76 23.02 -8.53
CA MET A 159 7.68 23.18 -9.66
C MET A 159 7.23 24.30 -10.60
N ILE A 160 5.95 24.34 -10.93
CA ILE A 160 5.35 25.35 -11.81
C ILE A 160 5.46 26.73 -11.18
N GLU A 161 5.03 26.89 -9.92
CA GLU A 161 5.03 28.15 -9.19
C GLU A 161 6.43 28.75 -8.98
N LYS A 162 7.41 27.88 -8.70
CA LYS A 162 8.82 28.28 -8.54
C LYS A 162 9.57 28.44 -9.85
N ASN A 163 8.92 28.22 -10.98
CA ASN A 163 9.51 28.19 -12.31
C ASN A 163 10.70 27.22 -12.44
N ASN A 164 10.66 26.09 -11.72
CA ASN A 164 11.68 25.07 -11.89
C ASN A 164 11.61 24.55 -13.34
N PHE A 165 12.75 24.34 -13.99
CA PHE A 165 12.85 23.86 -15.36
C PHE A 165 12.07 24.70 -16.39
N ASP A 166 11.87 26.00 -16.14
CA ASP A 166 11.11 26.93 -16.98
C ASP A 166 9.63 26.56 -17.18
N LEU A 167 9.00 25.98 -16.15
CA LEU A 167 7.63 25.45 -16.21
C LEU A 167 6.53 26.45 -15.78
N LYS A 168 6.83 27.72 -15.50
CA LYS A 168 5.85 28.73 -15.01
C LYS A 168 4.60 28.88 -15.88
N ASP A 169 4.73 28.59 -17.18
CA ASP A 169 3.65 28.73 -18.16
C ASP A 169 2.90 27.41 -18.42
N PHE A 170 3.21 26.38 -17.63
CA PHE A 170 2.46 25.12 -17.63
C PHE A 170 1.34 25.14 -16.61
N GLN A 171 0.41 24.22 -16.75
CA GLN A 171 -0.70 24.00 -15.83
C GLN A 171 -0.70 22.54 -15.41
N LEU A 172 -0.90 22.29 -14.12
CA LEU A 172 -1.21 20.98 -13.60
C LEU A 172 -2.67 20.64 -13.93
N ALA A 173 -2.88 19.54 -14.65
CA ALA A 173 -4.21 18.98 -14.89
C ALA A 173 -4.51 17.93 -13.82
N GLU A 174 -5.16 18.34 -12.73
CA GLU A 174 -5.59 17.45 -11.66
C GLU A 174 -6.79 16.62 -12.07
N SER A 175 -6.84 15.35 -11.68
CA SER A 175 -7.96 14.46 -11.96
C SER A 175 -8.03 13.29 -10.95
N SER A 176 -8.10 12.05 -11.39
CA SER A 176 -7.86 10.84 -10.62
C SER A 176 -6.88 9.97 -11.38
N GLU A 177 -6.33 8.91 -10.76
CA GLU A 177 -5.51 7.91 -11.44
C GLU A 177 -6.18 7.44 -12.75
N GLN A 178 -7.44 7.01 -12.68
CA GLN A 178 -8.18 6.47 -13.83
C GLN A 178 -8.42 7.52 -14.92
N ALA A 179 -8.73 8.76 -14.53
CA ALA A 179 -8.96 9.85 -15.48
C ALA A 179 -7.65 10.28 -16.15
N MET A 180 -6.55 10.38 -15.41
CA MET A 180 -5.22 10.62 -15.94
C MET A 180 -4.82 9.53 -16.95
N LEU A 181 -4.95 8.26 -16.58
CA LEU A 181 -4.65 7.13 -17.48
C LEU A 181 -5.50 7.15 -18.75
N SER A 182 -6.76 7.58 -18.65
CA SER A 182 -7.62 7.76 -19.83
C SER A 182 -7.10 8.84 -20.76
N GLN A 183 -6.56 9.94 -20.24
CA GLN A 183 -5.90 10.99 -21.05
C GLN A 183 -4.62 10.47 -21.69
N VAL A 184 -3.77 9.76 -20.94
CA VAL A 184 -2.56 9.13 -21.47
C VAL A 184 -2.90 8.16 -22.61
N GLN A 185 -3.91 7.30 -22.43
CA GLN A 185 -4.36 6.38 -23.47
C GLN A 185 -4.86 7.10 -24.71
N ASN A 186 -5.59 8.21 -24.53
CA ASN A 186 -6.07 9.02 -25.64
C ASN A 186 -4.91 9.64 -26.42
N ALA A 187 -3.91 10.20 -25.73
CA ALA A 187 -2.71 10.77 -26.35
C ALA A 187 -1.94 9.69 -27.13
N VAL A 188 -1.69 8.54 -26.53
CA VAL A 188 -1.01 7.40 -27.19
C VAL A 188 -1.74 6.97 -28.47
N ARG A 189 -3.09 6.84 -28.42
CA ARG A 189 -3.88 6.44 -29.60
C ARG A 189 -3.84 7.45 -30.74
N LYS A 190 -3.67 8.74 -30.43
CA LYS A 190 -3.62 9.83 -31.41
C LYS A 190 -2.20 10.17 -31.88
N ASP A 191 -1.20 9.45 -31.34
CA ASP A 191 0.21 9.79 -31.54
C ASP A 191 0.54 11.24 -31.10
N GLU A 192 -0.07 11.68 -29.99
CA GLU A 192 0.16 12.98 -29.34
C GLU A 192 1.11 12.79 -28.15
N PRO A 193 2.05 13.74 -27.90
CA PRO A 193 2.92 13.64 -26.74
C PRO A 193 2.15 13.99 -25.46
N VAL A 194 2.53 13.35 -24.35
CA VAL A 194 1.96 13.63 -23.04
C VAL A 194 3.02 13.48 -21.95
N VAL A 195 3.01 14.41 -20.98
CA VAL A 195 3.80 14.32 -19.73
C VAL A 195 2.83 14.21 -18.56
N PHE A 196 3.08 13.23 -17.70
CA PHE A 196 2.18 12.91 -16.61
C PHE A 196 2.91 12.30 -15.41
N PHE A 197 2.25 12.28 -14.25
CA PHE A 197 2.77 11.60 -13.06
C PHE A 197 2.66 10.08 -13.22
N ALA A 198 3.78 9.38 -13.02
CA ALA A 198 3.86 7.94 -13.16
C ALA A 198 4.58 7.31 -11.97
N TRP A 199 4.30 6.02 -11.71
CA TRP A 199 4.96 5.25 -10.66
C TRP A 199 5.10 3.77 -11.00
N THR A 200 5.98 3.10 -10.28
CA THR A 200 6.16 1.65 -10.26
C THR A 200 6.01 1.18 -8.81
N PRO A 201 5.16 0.17 -8.53
CA PRO A 201 4.49 -0.74 -9.49
C PRO A 201 3.26 -0.10 -10.14
N HIS A 202 3.08 -0.33 -11.42
CA HIS A 202 1.83 -0.02 -12.13
C HIS A 202 1.81 -0.65 -13.53
N PRO A 203 0.67 -1.20 -14.01
CA PRO A 203 0.55 -1.77 -15.36
C PRO A 203 0.84 -0.80 -16.51
N MET A 204 0.71 0.52 -16.29
CA MET A 204 1.07 1.52 -17.30
C MET A 204 2.51 1.39 -17.79
N ASN A 205 3.43 0.90 -16.94
CA ASN A 205 4.84 0.72 -17.28
C ASN A 205 5.06 -0.35 -18.36
N ILE A 206 4.14 -1.32 -18.44
CA ILE A 206 4.16 -2.37 -19.46
C ILE A 206 3.30 -1.96 -20.66
N ARG A 207 2.16 -1.32 -20.41
CA ARG A 207 1.18 -0.96 -21.43
C ARG A 207 1.63 0.16 -22.35
N TYR A 208 2.35 1.13 -21.81
CA TYR A 208 2.83 2.29 -22.54
C TYR A 208 4.37 2.28 -22.60
N LYS A 209 4.93 2.75 -23.70
CA LYS A 209 6.38 2.96 -23.80
C LYS A 209 6.73 4.25 -23.06
N LEU A 210 6.93 4.14 -21.72
CA LEU A 210 7.22 5.28 -20.86
C LEU A 210 8.70 5.64 -20.90
N THR A 211 8.98 6.94 -20.88
CA THR A 211 10.29 7.50 -20.55
C THR A 211 10.12 8.27 -19.23
N TYR A 212 10.59 7.71 -18.11
CA TYR A 212 10.73 8.47 -16.86
C TYR A 212 11.76 9.57 -17.05
N LEU A 213 11.43 10.77 -16.59
CA LEU A 213 12.30 11.92 -16.76
C LEU A 213 13.41 11.91 -15.71
N GLU A 214 14.61 12.28 -16.13
CA GLU A 214 15.82 12.36 -15.33
C GLU A 214 16.17 13.81 -14.96
N ASN A 215 17.11 13.98 -14.03
CA ASN A 215 17.60 15.29 -13.59
C ASN A 215 16.49 16.18 -12.99
N GLY A 216 15.66 15.60 -12.15
CA GLY A 216 14.55 16.27 -11.46
C GLY A 216 14.91 16.84 -10.09
N ASP A 217 16.19 17.08 -9.77
CA ASP A 217 16.67 17.65 -8.50
C ASP A 217 16.11 16.92 -7.25
N ASN A 218 15.90 15.61 -7.36
CA ASN A 218 15.30 14.76 -6.33
C ASN A 218 13.90 15.19 -5.86
N LEU A 219 13.16 15.94 -6.67
CA LEU A 219 11.82 16.43 -6.31
C LEU A 219 10.83 15.31 -5.98
N PHE A 220 10.99 14.14 -6.60
CA PHE A 220 10.17 12.96 -6.33
C PHE A 220 10.92 11.86 -5.56
N GLY A 221 12.13 12.12 -5.13
CA GLY A 221 12.97 11.19 -4.39
C GLY A 221 14.38 11.08 -4.99
N PRO A 222 15.31 10.42 -4.28
CA PRO A 222 16.68 10.24 -4.73
C PRO A 222 16.73 9.38 -6.00
N ASN A 223 17.83 9.46 -6.75
CA ASN A 223 18.05 8.66 -7.96
C ASN A 223 16.88 8.75 -8.97
N ASP A 224 16.41 9.99 -9.23
CA ASP A 224 15.28 10.27 -10.11
C ASP A 224 14.00 9.51 -9.75
N GLY A 225 13.67 9.51 -8.44
CA GLY A 225 12.37 9.05 -7.95
C GLY A 225 12.37 7.69 -7.26
N ALA A 226 13.51 7.20 -6.74
CA ALA A 226 13.48 6.00 -5.91
C ALA A 226 12.59 6.19 -4.68
N ALA A 227 11.72 5.22 -4.43
CA ALA A 227 10.66 5.30 -3.44
C ALA A 227 10.47 3.99 -2.66
N THR A 228 9.80 4.12 -1.52
CA THR A 228 9.28 3.02 -0.71
C THR A 228 7.85 3.32 -0.32
N VAL A 229 7.08 2.30 0.05
CA VAL A 229 5.77 2.49 0.67
C VAL A 229 5.80 1.95 2.09
N GLU A 230 5.24 2.72 3.01
CA GLU A 230 5.23 2.41 4.43
C GLU A 230 3.81 2.21 4.95
N THR A 231 3.71 1.33 5.95
CA THR A 231 2.49 1.15 6.74
C THR A 231 2.50 2.13 7.90
N LEU A 232 1.47 2.94 8.02
CA LEU A 232 1.22 3.81 9.17
C LEU A 232 0.05 3.29 9.99
N THR A 233 0.11 3.53 11.30
CA THR A 233 -0.99 3.24 12.22
C THR A 233 -1.29 4.46 13.09
N ARG A 234 -2.50 4.48 13.66
CA ARG A 234 -2.79 5.41 14.75
C ARG A 234 -1.86 5.15 15.92
N LYS A 235 -1.65 6.17 16.75
CA LYS A 235 -0.84 6.06 17.97
C LYS A 235 -1.34 4.93 18.88
N GLY A 236 -0.40 4.13 19.36
CA GLY A 236 -0.65 3.06 20.34
C GLY A 236 -1.30 1.81 19.74
N TYR A 237 -1.54 1.77 18.43
CA TYR A 237 -2.22 0.62 17.80
C TYR A 237 -1.51 -0.70 18.05
N ALA A 238 -0.17 -0.73 18.04
CA ALA A 238 0.60 -1.94 18.28
C ALA A 238 0.43 -2.48 19.72
N ALA A 239 0.24 -1.59 20.69
CA ALA A 239 -0.01 -2.00 22.08
C ALA A 239 -1.46 -2.45 22.28
N ASP A 240 -2.42 -1.79 21.63
CA ASP A 240 -3.84 -2.12 21.73
C ASP A 240 -4.19 -3.43 21.01
N CYS A 241 -3.63 -3.62 19.78
CA CYS A 241 -3.94 -4.72 18.86
C CYS A 241 -2.65 -5.43 18.39
N PRO A 242 -1.95 -6.13 19.30
CA PRO A 242 -0.63 -6.68 19.02
C PRO A 242 -0.64 -7.77 17.93
N ASN A 243 -1.71 -8.57 17.82
CA ASN A 243 -1.80 -9.63 16.82
C ASN A 243 -1.97 -9.05 15.40
N VAL A 244 -2.89 -8.08 15.22
CA VAL A 244 -3.03 -7.38 13.93
C VAL A 244 -1.74 -6.62 13.60
N SER A 245 -1.10 -5.97 14.56
CA SER A 245 0.17 -5.26 14.34
C SER A 245 1.30 -6.21 13.93
N HIS A 246 1.35 -7.42 14.51
CA HIS A 246 2.28 -8.45 14.07
C HIS A 246 2.03 -8.84 12.60
N PHE A 247 0.78 -9.10 12.23
CA PHE A 247 0.39 -9.36 10.84
C PHE A 247 0.83 -8.24 9.90
N LEU A 248 0.56 -6.97 10.22
CA LEU A 248 0.97 -5.83 9.42
C LEU A 248 2.50 -5.76 9.22
N SER A 249 3.28 -6.11 10.24
CA SER A 249 4.75 -6.15 10.15
C SER A 249 5.29 -7.19 9.17
N LYS A 250 4.51 -8.27 8.95
CA LYS A 250 4.81 -9.35 8.00
C LYS A 250 4.35 -9.07 6.58
N LEU A 251 3.44 -8.11 6.37
CA LEU A 251 2.98 -7.74 5.04
C LEU A 251 4.10 -7.05 4.26
N LYS A 252 4.69 -7.79 3.34
CA LYS A 252 5.71 -7.32 2.40
C LYS A 252 5.25 -7.63 0.99
N PHE A 253 5.25 -6.61 0.17
CA PHE A 253 4.89 -6.71 -1.23
C PHE A 253 6.13 -6.57 -2.11
N THR A 254 6.01 -7.01 -3.35
CA THR A 254 6.97 -6.73 -4.40
C THR A 254 6.29 -5.95 -5.51
N THR A 255 7.09 -5.24 -6.30
CA THR A 255 6.56 -4.51 -7.46
C THR A 255 5.86 -5.42 -8.47
N GLU A 256 6.28 -6.69 -8.58
CA GLU A 256 5.65 -7.70 -9.42
C GLU A 256 4.28 -8.13 -8.89
N MET A 257 4.18 -8.40 -7.57
CA MET A 257 2.92 -8.75 -6.91
C MET A 257 1.87 -7.68 -7.13
N GLU A 258 2.21 -6.43 -6.80
CA GLU A 258 1.28 -5.31 -6.93
C GLU A 258 0.92 -5.05 -8.38
N SER A 259 1.89 -5.00 -9.30
CA SER A 259 1.61 -4.82 -10.73
C SER A 259 0.66 -5.89 -11.26
N THR A 260 0.78 -7.15 -10.80
CA THR A 260 -0.10 -8.25 -11.23
C THR A 260 -1.52 -8.04 -10.72
N MET A 261 -1.70 -7.74 -9.42
CA MET A 261 -3.02 -7.49 -8.84
C MET A 261 -3.67 -6.23 -9.45
N MET A 262 -2.91 -5.15 -9.62
CA MET A 262 -3.37 -3.93 -10.30
C MET A 262 -3.81 -4.20 -11.74
N ASN A 263 -3.08 -5.06 -12.48
CA ASN A 263 -3.45 -5.43 -13.85
C ASN A 263 -4.83 -6.11 -13.89
N MET A 264 -5.11 -7.03 -12.96
CA MET A 264 -6.41 -7.69 -12.85
C MET A 264 -7.53 -6.66 -12.57
N ILE A 265 -7.26 -5.63 -11.76
CA ILE A 265 -8.24 -4.58 -11.45
C ILE A 265 -8.43 -3.64 -12.63
N LEU A 266 -7.35 -3.06 -13.16
CA LEU A 266 -7.40 -1.96 -14.15
C LEU A 266 -7.69 -2.43 -15.58
N ASN A 267 -7.14 -3.58 -15.98
CA ASN A 267 -7.21 -4.05 -17.36
C ASN A 267 -8.23 -5.18 -17.54
N ASP A 268 -8.34 -6.08 -16.56
CA ASP A 268 -9.32 -7.20 -16.63
C ASP A 268 -10.67 -6.80 -16.00
N GLY A 269 -10.76 -5.64 -15.34
CA GLY A 269 -12.00 -5.10 -14.76
C GLY A 269 -12.50 -5.88 -13.56
N MET A 270 -11.61 -6.58 -12.84
CA MET A 270 -11.99 -7.34 -11.65
C MET A 270 -12.19 -6.41 -10.46
N GLU A 271 -13.15 -6.76 -9.59
CA GLU A 271 -13.21 -6.16 -8.26
C GLU A 271 -11.94 -6.50 -7.46
N ALA A 272 -11.47 -5.55 -6.64
CA ALA A 272 -10.19 -5.70 -5.93
C ALA A 272 -10.12 -6.98 -5.09
N LYS A 273 -11.21 -7.33 -4.37
CA LYS A 273 -11.30 -8.55 -3.57
C LYS A 273 -11.17 -9.82 -4.41
N ASP A 274 -11.74 -9.83 -5.61
CA ASP A 274 -11.66 -10.98 -6.52
C ASP A 274 -10.27 -11.11 -7.13
N ALA A 275 -9.65 -9.98 -7.51
CA ALA A 275 -8.30 -9.92 -8.04
C ALA A 275 -7.28 -10.49 -7.03
N VAL A 276 -7.30 -10.02 -5.78
CA VAL A 276 -6.39 -10.49 -4.74
C VAL A 276 -6.68 -11.93 -4.32
N THR A 277 -7.95 -12.36 -4.33
CA THR A 277 -8.33 -13.76 -4.07
C THR A 277 -7.75 -14.69 -5.15
N LYS A 278 -7.86 -14.29 -6.41
CA LYS A 278 -7.28 -15.04 -7.53
C LYS A 278 -5.76 -15.10 -7.40
N TRP A 279 -5.12 -13.95 -7.15
CA TRP A 279 -3.67 -13.89 -7.01
C TRP A 279 -3.15 -14.80 -5.88
N ILE A 280 -3.79 -14.78 -4.71
CA ILE A 280 -3.42 -15.65 -3.57
C ILE A 280 -3.57 -17.13 -3.95
N LYS A 281 -4.64 -17.52 -4.66
CA LYS A 281 -4.85 -18.91 -5.09
C LYS A 281 -3.77 -19.37 -6.07
N GLU A 282 -3.25 -18.49 -6.89
CA GLU A 282 -2.14 -18.76 -7.81
C GLU A 282 -0.77 -18.72 -7.10
N ASN A 283 -0.67 -18.09 -5.91
CA ASN A 283 0.56 -17.91 -5.15
C ASN A 283 0.40 -18.31 -3.66
N PRO A 284 -0.09 -19.50 -3.33
CA PRO A 284 -0.48 -19.88 -1.96
C PRO A 284 0.70 -19.93 -0.98
N ALA A 285 1.93 -20.13 -1.47
CA ALA A 285 3.13 -20.15 -0.63
C ALA A 285 3.42 -18.80 0.06
N GLN A 286 2.91 -17.68 -0.50
CA GLN A 286 3.10 -16.37 0.09
C GLN A 286 2.41 -16.23 1.46
N LEU A 287 1.32 -16.98 1.68
CA LEU A 287 0.60 -17.00 2.95
C LEU A 287 1.47 -17.45 4.13
N ASP A 288 2.44 -18.35 3.89
CA ASP A 288 3.30 -18.88 4.95
C ASP A 288 4.17 -17.76 5.56
N ALA A 289 4.66 -16.82 4.74
CA ALA A 289 5.44 -15.68 5.19
C ALA A 289 4.58 -14.60 5.88
N TRP A 290 3.41 -14.27 5.29
CA TRP A 290 2.55 -13.22 5.81
C TRP A 290 1.81 -13.61 7.09
N LEU A 291 1.51 -14.91 7.27
CA LEU A 291 0.76 -15.42 8.42
C LEU A 291 1.65 -16.10 9.46
N ASP A 292 2.98 -16.01 9.33
CA ASP A 292 3.92 -16.53 10.32
C ASP A 292 3.72 -15.84 11.68
N GLY A 293 3.34 -16.62 12.69
CA GLY A 293 3.07 -16.14 14.06
C GLY A 293 1.75 -15.36 14.22
N PHE A 294 0.96 -15.21 13.16
CA PHE A 294 -0.35 -14.56 13.21
C PHE A 294 -1.44 -15.55 13.68
N ASN A 295 -2.35 -15.08 14.52
CA ASN A 295 -3.46 -15.88 15.03
C ASN A 295 -4.79 -15.36 14.49
N THR A 296 -5.78 -16.24 14.44
CA THR A 296 -7.18 -15.87 14.26
C THR A 296 -7.67 -15.02 15.44
N PHE A 297 -8.78 -14.32 15.27
CA PHE A 297 -9.35 -13.49 16.33
C PHE A 297 -9.64 -14.29 17.62
N ASP A 298 -9.97 -15.58 17.51
CA ASP A 298 -10.20 -16.47 18.64
C ASP A 298 -8.91 -17.14 19.19
N GLY A 299 -7.72 -16.72 18.72
CA GLY A 299 -6.41 -17.09 19.28
C GLY A 299 -5.80 -18.38 18.74
N LYS A 300 -6.30 -18.93 17.60
CA LYS A 300 -5.71 -20.11 16.96
C LYS A 300 -4.70 -19.69 15.88
N PRO A 301 -3.70 -20.52 15.52
CA PRO A 301 -2.83 -20.24 14.39
C PRO A 301 -3.63 -19.99 13.09
N ALA A 302 -3.44 -18.82 12.46
CA ALA A 302 -4.32 -18.38 11.37
C ALA A 302 -4.09 -19.11 10.03
N LEU A 303 -2.88 -19.63 9.77
CA LEU A 303 -2.51 -20.15 8.46
C LEU A 303 -3.48 -21.23 7.92
N ALA A 304 -3.82 -22.23 8.73
CA ALA A 304 -4.71 -23.31 8.32
C ALA A 304 -6.15 -22.82 8.08
N GLU A 305 -6.66 -21.96 8.96
CA GLU A 305 -8.01 -21.39 8.85
C GLU A 305 -8.14 -20.49 7.62
N VAL A 306 -7.12 -19.63 7.36
CA VAL A 306 -7.09 -18.76 6.19
C VAL A 306 -7.02 -19.59 4.90
N LYS A 307 -6.12 -20.58 4.81
CA LYS A 307 -6.05 -21.48 3.64
C LYS A 307 -7.40 -22.18 3.40
N SER A 308 -7.99 -22.77 4.42
CA SER A 308 -9.31 -23.40 4.33
C SER A 308 -10.40 -22.43 3.88
N GLY A 309 -10.41 -21.20 4.46
CA GLY A 309 -11.37 -20.16 4.11
C GLY A 309 -11.22 -19.62 2.68
N LEU A 310 -10.05 -19.82 2.04
CA LEU A 310 -9.77 -19.49 0.65
C LEU A 310 -10.02 -20.67 -0.31
N GLY A 311 -10.25 -21.88 0.23
CA GLY A 311 -10.40 -23.10 -0.56
C GLY A 311 -9.07 -23.62 -1.11
N LEU A 312 -8.00 -23.52 -0.31
CA LEU A 312 -6.64 -24.00 -0.58
C LEU A 312 -6.31 -25.24 0.24
#